data_8198e9e915cefec8800692afdd7e0969
#
_entry.id   8198e9e915cefec8800692afdd7e0969
#
_cell.length_a   1.000
_cell.length_b   1.000
_cell.length_c   1.000
_cell.angle_alpha   90.00
_cell.angle_beta   90.00
_cell.angle_gamma   90.00
#
_symmetry.space_group_name_H-M   'P 1'
#
loop_
_entity.id
_entity.type
_entity.pdbx_description
1 polymer ?
#
loop_
_entity_poly.entity_id
_entity_poly.type
_entity_poly.pdbx_seq_one_letter_code
_entity_poly.pdbx_strand_id
1 'polypeptide(L)'
;VLVEISRPDDAVLRKRLDDGKFHDCRDDENAVAVPGLLVYRLYAPLIFANARHVMMRLRSLVDEASPPVKWLIIDAQAIHDMDLTAAQRFAELHREFADEGIDVKIADAPRPFREELAKVGLSEEIGSQDFFVSVKKAADAFEHKYGASGSSAV
;
A
#
# COMPACT_ATOMS: atom_id res chain seq x y z
N VAL A 1 15.92 0.29 -21.83
CA VAL A 1 16.19 -0.67 -20.73
C VAL A 1 16.12 0.01 -19.36
N LEU A 2 16.87 1.11 -19.16
CA LEU A 2 16.83 1.86 -17.90
C LEU A 2 15.46 2.50 -17.61
N VAL A 3 14.73 2.90 -18.65
CA VAL A 3 13.39 3.49 -18.51
C VAL A 3 12.38 2.46 -18.02
N GLU A 4 12.45 1.21 -18.47
CA GLU A 4 11.58 0.12 -18.01
C GLU A 4 11.85 -0.24 -16.55
N ILE A 5 13.10 -0.22 -16.10
CA ILE A 5 13.48 -0.45 -14.70
C ILE A 5 13.01 0.67 -13.80
N SER A 6 13.06 1.94 -14.26
CA SER A 6 12.66 3.10 -13.47
C SER A 6 11.15 3.32 -13.39
N ARG A 7 10.36 2.70 -14.27
CA ARG A 7 8.89 2.76 -14.31
C ARG A 7 8.30 1.36 -14.25
N PRO A 8 8.29 0.75 -13.07
CA PRO A 8 7.79 -0.60 -12.91
C PRO A 8 6.27 -0.65 -13.10
N ASP A 9 5.77 -1.84 -13.41
CA ASP A 9 4.34 -2.10 -13.45
C ASP A 9 3.77 -2.05 -12.03
N ASP A 10 2.66 -1.36 -11.87
CA ASP A 10 1.93 -1.24 -10.63
C ASP A 10 0.41 -1.26 -10.84
N ALA A 11 -0.32 -1.45 -9.77
CA ALA A 11 -1.78 -1.38 -9.79
C ALA A 11 -2.35 -0.81 -8.51
N VAL A 12 -3.46 -0.07 -8.64
CA VAL A 12 -4.39 0.21 -7.55
C VAL A 12 -5.42 -0.90 -7.55
N LEU A 13 -5.49 -1.66 -6.45
CA LEU A 13 -6.42 -2.77 -6.34
C LEU A 13 -7.80 -2.27 -5.89
N ARG A 14 -8.85 -2.85 -6.46
CA ARG A 14 -10.24 -2.56 -6.12
C ARG A 14 -10.93 -3.80 -5.60
N LYS A 15 -11.92 -3.59 -4.75
CA LYS A 15 -12.74 -4.66 -4.18
C LYS A 15 -13.78 -5.12 -5.20
N ARG A 16 -13.75 -6.41 -5.55
CA ARG A 16 -14.81 -7.01 -6.35
C ARG A 16 -16.02 -7.32 -5.46
N LEU A 17 -17.19 -7.02 -5.99
CA LEU A 17 -18.46 -7.22 -5.26
C LEU A 17 -18.86 -8.69 -5.18
N ASP A 18 -18.43 -9.51 -6.12
CA ASP A 18 -18.78 -10.94 -6.20
C ASP A 18 -18.05 -11.81 -5.18
N ASP A 19 -16.73 -11.56 -4.95
CA ASP A 19 -15.91 -12.35 -4.03
C ASP A 19 -15.41 -11.59 -2.80
N GLY A 20 -15.61 -10.28 -2.76
CA GLY A 20 -15.16 -9.40 -1.67
C GLY A 20 -13.64 -9.24 -1.56
N LYS A 21 -12.89 -9.69 -2.58
CA LYS A 21 -11.43 -9.61 -2.63
C LYS A 21 -10.95 -8.42 -3.45
N PHE A 22 -9.70 -8.03 -3.22
CA PHE A 22 -9.06 -6.95 -3.96
C PHE A 22 -8.30 -7.51 -5.16
N HIS A 23 -8.55 -6.94 -6.33
CA HIS A 23 -7.99 -7.34 -7.62
C HIS A 23 -7.50 -6.14 -8.41
N ASP A 24 -6.56 -6.39 -9.32
CA ASP A 24 -6.21 -5.43 -10.38
C ASP A 24 -7.33 -5.45 -11.44
N CYS A 25 -8.30 -4.58 -11.28
CA CYS A 25 -9.55 -4.54 -12.06
C CYS A 25 -9.73 -3.15 -12.67
N ARG A 26 -8.86 -2.77 -13.61
CA ARG A 26 -8.87 -1.41 -14.18
C ARG A 26 -10.19 -1.05 -14.87
N ASP A 27 -10.83 -2.03 -15.53
CA ASP A 27 -12.03 -1.84 -16.36
C ASP A 27 -13.21 -2.73 -15.91
N ASP A 28 -13.19 -3.25 -14.68
CA ASP A 28 -14.26 -4.11 -14.17
C ASP A 28 -15.33 -3.26 -13.46
N GLU A 29 -16.54 -3.20 -14.04
CA GLU A 29 -17.69 -2.50 -13.46
C GLU A 29 -18.13 -3.09 -12.11
N ASN A 30 -17.76 -4.33 -11.81
CA ASN A 30 -18.06 -5.00 -10.54
C ASN A 30 -17.01 -4.71 -9.45
N ALA A 31 -15.99 -3.93 -9.76
CA ALA A 31 -14.94 -3.54 -8.83
C ALA A 31 -15.15 -2.11 -8.35
N VAL A 32 -15.09 -1.92 -7.04
CA VAL A 32 -15.32 -0.63 -6.40
C VAL A 32 -14.14 -0.21 -5.53
N ALA A 33 -13.92 1.08 -5.45
CA ALA A 33 -13.02 1.66 -4.46
C ALA A 33 -13.71 1.69 -3.09
N VAL A 34 -12.97 1.38 -2.03
CA VAL A 34 -13.44 1.54 -0.65
C VAL A 34 -13.05 2.95 -0.18
N PRO A 35 -14.02 3.81 0.19
CA PRO A 35 -13.71 5.19 0.58
C PRO A 35 -12.71 5.26 1.75
N GLY A 36 -11.67 6.06 1.60
CA GLY A 36 -10.61 6.23 2.59
C GLY A 36 -9.55 5.12 2.59
N LEU A 37 -9.69 4.10 1.77
CA LEU A 37 -8.74 3.00 1.65
C LEU A 37 -8.10 3.00 0.27
N LEU A 38 -6.77 3.07 0.22
CA LEU A 38 -5.98 2.91 -0.99
C LEU A 38 -5.17 1.63 -0.88
N VAL A 39 -5.30 0.73 -1.86
CA VAL A 39 -4.53 -0.52 -1.92
C VAL A 39 -3.65 -0.49 -3.17
N TYR A 40 -2.35 -0.55 -2.95
CA TYR A 40 -1.34 -0.44 -4.01
C TYR A 40 -0.50 -1.71 -4.09
N ARG A 41 -0.32 -2.23 -5.29
CA ARG A 41 0.55 -3.37 -5.57
C ARG A 41 1.64 -2.97 -6.57
N LEU A 42 2.88 -3.29 -6.24
CA LEU A 42 4.03 -3.18 -7.14
C LEU A 42 4.41 -4.57 -7.66
N TYR A 43 4.53 -4.72 -8.98
CA TYR A 43 4.90 -5.98 -9.64
C TYR A 43 6.40 -6.05 -9.99
N ALA A 44 7.25 -5.53 -9.13
CA ALA A 44 8.69 -5.47 -9.37
C ALA A 44 9.46 -5.42 -8.05
N PRO A 45 10.76 -5.72 -8.06
CA PRO A 45 11.63 -5.37 -6.95
C PRO A 45 11.59 -3.85 -6.69
N LEU A 46 11.70 -3.46 -5.44
CA LEU A 46 11.79 -2.05 -5.07
C LEU A 46 13.25 -1.70 -4.79
N ILE A 47 13.89 -1.06 -5.74
CA ILE A 47 15.32 -0.77 -5.76
C ILE A 47 15.59 0.70 -6.07
N PHE A 48 16.84 1.15 -5.90
CA PHE A 48 17.23 2.55 -6.11
C PHE A 48 16.78 3.10 -7.48
N ALA A 49 16.82 2.26 -8.54
CA ALA A 49 16.49 2.67 -9.90
C ALA A 49 15.02 3.08 -10.08
N ASN A 50 14.09 2.50 -9.32
CA ASN A 50 12.65 2.79 -9.41
C ASN A 50 12.05 3.43 -8.16
N ALA A 51 12.78 3.48 -7.05
CA ALA A 51 12.24 3.93 -5.77
C ALA A 51 11.64 5.33 -5.84
N ARG A 52 12.33 6.28 -6.48
CA ARG A 52 11.81 7.64 -6.63
C ARG A 52 10.47 7.66 -7.38
N HIS A 53 10.38 6.93 -8.48
CA HIS A 53 9.15 6.84 -9.27
C HIS A 53 8.01 6.26 -8.45
N VAL A 54 8.26 5.17 -7.71
CA VAL A 54 7.26 4.53 -6.87
C VAL A 54 6.78 5.47 -5.75
N MET A 55 7.70 6.17 -5.08
CA MET A 55 7.34 7.11 -4.01
C MET A 55 6.51 8.29 -4.55
N MET A 56 6.88 8.84 -5.71
CA MET A 56 6.11 9.89 -6.37
C MET A 56 4.72 9.40 -6.79
N ARG A 57 4.63 8.16 -7.27
CA ARG A 57 3.37 7.53 -7.65
C ARG A 57 2.44 7.37 -6.44
N LEU A 58 2.95 6.86 -5.34
CA LEU A 58 2.18 6.74 -4.08
C LEU A 58 1.71 8.11 -3.58
N ARG A 59 2.58 9.12 -3.62
CA ARG A 59 2.23 10.50 -3.25
C ARG A 59 1.08 11.03 -4.10
N SER A 60 1.18 10.91 -5.42
CA SER A 60 0.11 11.35 -6.34
C SER A 60 -1.21 10.62 -6.10
N LEU A 61 -1.18 9.31 -5.90
CA LEU A 61 -2.39 8.53 -5.64
C LEU A 61 -3.09 8.98 -4.35
N VAL A 62 -2.33 9.26 -3.30
CA VAL A 62 -2.87 9.76 -2.04
C VAL A 62 -3.44 11.16 -2.21
N ASP A 63 -2.72 12.05 -2.88
CA ASP A 63 -3.14 13.44 -3.08
C ASP A 63 -4.39 13.58 -3.95
N GLU A 64 -4.55 12.70 -4.93
CA GLU A 64 -5.69 12.70 -5.87
C GLU A 64 -6.93 11.98 -5.33
N ALA A 65 -6.79 11.22 -4.23
CA ALA A 65 -7.90 10.43 -3.70
C ALA A 65 -9.02 11.29 -3.10
N SER A 66 -10.25 10.94 -3.45
CA SER A 66 -11.46 11.53 -2.88
C SER A 66 -12.47 10.43 -2.57
N PRO A 67 -12.91 10.30 -1.32
CA PRO A 67 -12.49 11.05 -0.13
C PRO A 67 -11.01 10.83 0.23
N PRO A 68 -10.44 11.65 1.14
CA PRO A 68 -9.05 11.51 1.55
C PRO A 68 -8.71 10.14 2.09
N VAL A 69 -7.50 9.66 1.79
CA VAL A 69 -6.99 8.37 2.26
C VAL A 69 -6.78 8.40 3.77
N LYS A 70 -7.30 7.40 4.46
CA LYS A 70 -7.03 7.12 5.88
C LYS A 70 -6.00 6.02 6.05
N TRP A 71 -6.11 4.96 5.24
CA TRP A 71 -5.17 3.86 5.20
C TRP A 71 -4.63 3.64 3.80
N LEU A 72 -3.32 3.49 3.70
CA LEU A 72 -2.61 3.00 2.53
C LEU A 72 -2.13 1.58 2.82
N ILE A 73 -2.64 0.60 2.08
CA ILE A 73 -2.16 -0.78 2.14
C ILE A 73 -1.18 -0.99 0.99
N ILE A 74 0.06 -1.35 1.32
CA ILE A 74 1.06 -1.80 0.35
C ILE A 74 0.98 -3.32 0.26
N ASP A 75 0.54 -3.83 -0.87
CA ASP A 75 0.63 -5.24 -1.19
C ASP A 75 2.04 -5.55 -1.69
N ALA A 76 2.84 -6.12 -0.81
CA ALA A 76 4.25 -6.39 -1.06
C ALA A 76 4.52 -7.79 -1.63
N GLN A 77 3.48 -8.55 -1.97
CA GLN A 77 3.59 -9.95 -2.44
C GLN A 77 4.62 -10.13 -3.56
N ALA A 78 4.65 -9.22 -4.51
CA ALA A 78 5.54 -9.28 -5.66
C ALA A 78 6.86 -8.53 -5.48
N ILE A 79 7.11 -7.92 -4.33
CA ILE A 79 8.37 -7.23 -4.02
C ILE A 79 9.36 -8.23 -3.42
N HIS A 80 9.92 -9.07 -4.27
CA HIS A 80 10.81 -10.15 -3.83
C HIS A 80 12.21 -9.68 -3.43
N ASP A 81 12.56 -8.46 -3.78
CA ASP A 81 13.85 -7.85 -3.45
C ASP A 81 13.68 -6.36 -3.15
N MET A 82 14.51 -5.84 -2.26
CA MET A 82 14.53 -4.44 -1.87
C MET A 82 15.95 -4.06 -1.48
N ASP A 83 16.45 -2.94 -1.96
CA ASP A 83 17.75 -2.43 -1.55
C ASP A 83 17.64 -1.36 -0.45
N LEU A 84 18.76 -1.03 0.16
CA LEU A 84 18.81 -0.08 1.26
C LEU A 84 18.34 1.32 0.87
N THR A 85 18.69 1.79 -0.32
CA THR A 85 18.26 3.11 -0.81
C THR A 85 16.75 3.18 -0.94
N ALA A 86 16.13 2.14 -1.49
CA ALA A 86 14.67 2.06 -1.60
C ALA A 86 14.01 2.00 -0.22
N ALA A 87 14.57 1.23 0.72
CA ALA A 87 14.07 1.17 2.09
C ALA A 87 14.12 2.53 2.79
N GLN A 88 15.20 3.29 2.60
CA GLN A 88 15.32 4.65 3.14
C GLN A 88 14.27 5.60 2.54
N ARG A 89 14.06 5.54 1.24
CA ARG A 89 13.02 6.34 0.56
C ARG A 89 11.61 5.99 1.05
N PHE A 90 11.34 4.71 1.20
CA PHE A 90 10.07 4.24 1.73
C PHE A 90 9.85 4.72 3.17
N ALA A 91 10.89 4.66 4.01
CA ALA A 91 10.82 5.15 5.39
C ALA A 91 10.52 6.66 5.46
N GLU A 92 11.13 7.45 4.60
CA GLU A 92 10.85 8.89 4.50
C GLU A 92 9.36 9.14 4.16
N LEU A 93 8.85 8.47 3.14
CA LEU A 93 7.44 8.60 2.74
C LEU A 93 6.47 8.12 3.83
N HIS A 94 6.81 7.02 4.51
CA HIS A 94 6.01 6.53 5.64
C HIS A 94 5.86 7.60 6.72
N ARG A 95 6.94 8.29 7.07
CA ARG A 95 6.92 9.35 8.08
C ARG A 95 6.10 10.56 7.62
N GLU A 96 6.24 10.95 6.35
CA GLU A 96 5.43 12.03 5.77
C GLU A 96 3.93 11.71 5.86
N PHE A 97 3.54 10.49 5.49
CA PHE A 97 2.14 10.05 5.59
C PHE A 97 1.65 9.99 7.03
N ALA A 98 2.48 9.53 7.96
CA ALA A 98 2.12 9.50 9.38
C ALA A 98 1.86 10.91 9.92
N ASP A 99 2.67 11.89 9.54
CA ASP A 99 2.49 13.30 9.92
C ASP A 99 1.19 13.89 9.34
N GLU A 100 0.72 13.37 8.22
CA GLU A 100 -0.55 13.75 7.59
C GLU A 100 -1.76 12.95 8.13
N GLY A 101 -1.55 12.04 9.07
CA GLY A 101 -2.61 11.20 9.64
C GLY A 101 -3.00 10.01 8.77
N ILE A 102 -2.15 9.61 7.83
CA ILE A 102 -2.36 8.44 6.96
C ILE A 102 -1.61 7.25 7.54
N ASP A 103 -2.35 6.19 7.89
CA ASP A 103 -1.75 4.95 8.38
C ASP A 103 -1.32 4.06 7.22
N VAL A 104 -0.04 3.69 7.19
CA VAL A 104 0.50 2.76 6.21
C VAL A 104 0.50 1.35 6.78
N LYS A 105 -0.13 0.42 6.06
CA LYS A 105 -0.19 -1.01 6.38
C LYS A 105 0.53 -1.80 5.29
N ILE A 106 1.15 -2.90 5.65
CA ILE A 106 1.88 -3.76 4.72
C ILE A 106 1.24 -5.14 4.73
N ALA A 107 0.91 -5.65 3.57
CA ALA A 107 0.30 -6.95 3.39
C ALA A 107 1.23 -7.88 2.61
N ASP A 108 1.28 -9.14 3.04
CA ASP A 108 1.98 -10.23 2.34
C ASP A 108 3.46 -9.92 2.05
N ALA A 109 4.15 -9.37 3.05
CA ALA A 109 5.53 -8.92 2.91
C ALA A 109 6.51 -10.11 2.86
N PRO A 110 7.26 -10.30 1.75
CA PRO A 110 8.33 -11.28 1.69
C PRO A 110 9.46 -10.96 2.68
N ARG A 111 10.20 -11.99 3.05
CA ARG A 111 11.31 -11.85 4.00
C ARG A 111 12.36 -10.80 3.60
N PRO A 112 12.83 -10.74 2.33
CA PRO A 112 13.79 -9.71 1.94
C PRO A 112 13.29 -8.28 2.13
N PHE A 113 12.01 -8.05 1.84
CA PHE A 113 11.36 -6.76 2.08
C PHE A 113 11.37 -6.38 3.57
N ARG A 114 10.98 -7.31 4.44
CA ARG A 114 10.98 -7.10 5.89
C ARG A 114 12.37 -6.83 6.45
N GLU A 115 13.38 -7.56 5.98
CA GLU A 115 14.77 -7.42 6.42
C GLU A 115 15.35 -6.04 6.09
N GLU A 116 15.06 -5.51 4.89
CA GLU A 116 15.52 -4.17 4.52
C GLU A 116 14.79 -3.07 5.31
N LEU A 117 13.50 -3.22 5.56
CA LEU A 117 12.78 -2.29 6.43
C LEU A 117 13.34 -2.28 7.86
N ALA A 118 13.73 -3.43 8.37
CA ALA A 118 14.35 -3.54 9.71
C ALA A 118 15.68 -2.79 9.78
N LYS A 119 16.50 -2.82 8.73
CA LYS A 119 17.79 -2.10 8.68
C LYS A 119 17.64 -0.59 8.80
N VAL A 120 16.53 -0.02 8.36
CA VAL A 120 16.26 1.44 8.45
C VAL A 120 15.37 1.79 9.65
N GLY A 121 15.10 0.84 10.55
CA GLY A 121 14.28 1.04 11.75
C GLY A 121 12.78 1.10 11.51
N LEU A 122 12.33 0.91 10.27
CA LEU A 122 10.93 1.09 9.91
C LEU A 122 10.03 -0.05 10.41
N SER A 123 10.57 -1.25 10.58
CA SER A 123 9.80 -2.37 11.14
C SER A 123 9.31 -2.09 12.58
N GLU A 124 10.10 -1.37 13.37
CA GLU A 124 9.72 -0.97 14.72
C GLU A 124 8.71 0.18 14.71
N GLU A 125 8.87 1.14 13.80
CA GLU A 125 7.95 2.27 13.64
C GLU A 125 6.56 1.82 13.17
N ILE A 126 6.50 0.90 12.18
CA ILE A 126 5.24 0.33 11.69
C ILE A 126 4.61 -0.55 12.76
N GLY A 127 5.44 -1.36 13.47
CA GLY A 127 4.94 -2.30 14.46
C GLY A 127 4.31 -3.56 13.85
N SER A 128 4.24 -4.62 14.62
CA SER A 128 3.73 -5.92 14.15
C SER A 128 2.25 -5.89 13.79
N GLN A 129 1.47 -5.00 14.41
CA GLN A 129 0.03 -4.86 14.16
C GLN A 129 -0.30 -4.28 12.78
N ASP A 130 0.67 -3.66 12.12
CA ASP A 130 0.50 -3.03 10.81
C ASP A 130 1.02 -3.90 9.66
N PHE A 131 1.59 -5.08 9.98
CA PHE A 131 1.91 -6.13 9.02
C PHE A 131 0.80 -7.18 8.99
N PHE A 132 0.20 -7.38 7.83
CA PHE A 132 -0.90 -8.31 7.63
C PHE A 132 -0.47 -9.49 6.75
N VAL A 133 -1.05 -10.65 6.97
CA VAL A 133 -0.76 -11.84 6.16
C VAL A 133 -1.34 -11.75 4.75
N SER A 134 -2.32 -10.87 4.54
CA SER A 134 -2.94 -10.65 3.22
C SER A 134 -3.61 -9.29 3.13
N VAL A 135 -3.81 -8.82 1.89
CA VAL A 135 -4.60 -7.60 1.62
C VAL A 135 -6.01 -7.73 2.20
N LYS A 136 -6.64 -8.91 2.06
CA LYS A 136 -7.98 -9.14 2.61
C LYS A 136 -8.03 -8.89 4.12
N LYS A 137 -7.07 -9.42 4.87
CA LYS A 137 -7.01 -9.21 6.33
C LYS A 137 -6.81 -7.75 6.70
N ALA A 138 -5.97 -7.02 5.97
CA ALA A 138 -5.78 -5.59 6.18
C ALA A 138 -7.05 -4.79 5.87
N ALA A 139 -7.71 -5.09 4.75
CA ALA A 139 -8.95 -4.44 4.36
C ALA A 139 -10.11 -4.74 5.33
N ASP A 140 -10.22 -5.97 5.80
CA ASP A 140 -11.22 -6.34 6.82
C ASP A 140 -11.00 -5.54 8.12
N ALA A 141 -9.75 -5.34 8.53
CA ALA A 141 -9.41 -4.51 9.68
C ALA A 141 -9.81 -3.04 9.47
N PHE A 142 -9.60 -2.50 8.27
CA PHE A 142 -10.07 -1.16 7.91
C PHE A 142 -11.59 -1.04 8.00
N GLU A 143 -12.31 -1.97 7.40
CA GLU A 143 -13.77 -1.98 7.40
C GLU A 143 -14.32 -2.14 8.83
N HIS A 144 -13.68 -2.94 9.66
CA HIS A 144 -14.04 -3.06 11.07
C HIS A 144 -13.87 -1.73 11.82
N LYS A 145 -12.78 -1.02 11.56
CA LYS A 145 -12.49 0.27 12.22
C LYS A 145 -13.40 1.41 11.75
N TYR A 146 -13.70 1.48 10.46
CA TYR A 146 -14.37 2.61 9.84
C TYR A 146 -15.77 2.31 9.27
N GLY A 147 -16.09 1.05 9.04
CA GLY A 147 -17.36 0.63 8.44
C GLY A 147 -18.57 0.75 9.36
N ALA A 148 -18.36 0.72 10.67
CA ALA A 148 -19.43 0.84 11.66
C ALA A 148 -20.00 2.25 11.80
N SER A 149 -19.38 3.27 11.19
CA SER A 149 -19.83 4.66 11.25
C SER A 149 -20.93 5.02 10.26
N GLY A 150 -21.34 4.08 9.39
CA GLY A 150 -22.38 4.28 8.38
C GLY A 150 -23.78 3.80 8.77
N SER A 151 -23.96 3.20 9.94
CA SER A 151 -25.24 2.61 10.37
C SER A 151 -25.98 3.39 11.46
N SER A 152 -25.70 4.66 11.64
CA SER A 152 -26.41 5.51 12.60
C SER A 152 -26.90 6.81 11.95
N ALA A 153 -27.69 6.65 10.89
CA ALA A 153 -28.51 7.73 10.36
C ALA A 153 -29.80 7.14 9.76
N VAL A 154 -30.72 6.80 10.62
CA VAL A 154 -32.14 6.75 10.31
C VAL A 154 -32.86 7.69 11.26
#